data_3f205df8d4f52fe4ec0413ed45488e01
#
_entry.id   3f205df8d4f52fe4ec0413ed45488e01
#
_cell.length_a   1.000
_cell.length_b   1.000
_cell.length_c   1.000
_cell.angle_alpha   90.00
_cell.angle_beta   90.00
_cell.angle_gamma   90.00
#
_symmetry.space_group_name_H-M   'P 1'
#
loop_
_entity.id
_entity.type
_entity.pdbx_description
1 polymer ?
#
loop_
_entity_poly.entity_id
_entity_poly.type
_entity_poly.pdbx_seq_one_letter_code
_entity_poly.pdbx_strand_id
1 'polypeptide(L)'
;ERKGFRDMLLRRGKAFEEAAAEAGLAMVPFDAGFFASVPCENPDALSAELEKEGIFLVPLAKGVRISVASISEEKCRYIPGRIKACMSKIL
;
A
#
# COMPACT_ATOMS: atom_id res chain seq x y z
N GLU A 1 15.49 -6.37 -18.73
CA GLU A 1 16.07 -7.24 -17.76
C GLU A 1 15.08 -7.77 -16.76
N ARG A 2 14.63 -9.00 -17.01
CA ARG A 2 13.59 -9.58 -16.17
C ARG A 2 14.04 -9.75 -14.72
N LYS A 3 15.29 -10.18 -14.53
CA LYS A 3 15.79 -10.41 -13.18
C LYS A 3 15.91 -9.13 -12.39
N GLY A 4 16.43 -8.07 -13.01
CA GLY A 4 16.56 -6.79 -12.34
C GLY A 4 15.20 -6.20 -11.96
N PHE A 5 14.22 -6.35 -12.85
CA PHE A 5 12.87 -5.87 -12.59
C PHE A 5 12.23 -6.62 -11.41
N ARG A 6 12.41 -7.93 -11.39
CA ARG A 6 11.87 -8.74 -10.31
C ARG A 6 12.53 -8.39 -8.97
N ASP A 7 13.85 -8.21 -8.97
CA ASP A 7 14.56 -7.83 -7.74
C ASP A 7 14.08 -6.48 -7.22
N MET A 8 13.80 -5.55 -8.13
CA MET A 8 13.27 -4.25 -7.77
C MET A 8 11.90 -4.39 -7.10
N LEU A 9 11.03 -5.22 -7.65
CA LEU A 9 9.70 -5.44 -7.09
C LEU A 9 9.79 -6.09 -5.71
N LEU A 10 10.70 -7.04 -5.54
CA LEU A 10 10.87 -7.69 -4.25
C LEU A 10 11.34 -6.71 -3.18
N ARG A 11 12.26 -5.82 -3.53
CA ARG A 11 12.72 -4.79 -2.58
C ARG A 11 11.60 -3.84 -2.20
N ARG A 12 10.80 -3.41 -3.18
CA ARG A 12 9.67 -2.52 -2.91
C ARG A 12 8.63 -3.19 -2.04
N GLY A 13 8.32 -4.45 -2.34
CA GLY A 13 7.37 -5.21 -1.53
C GLY A 13 7.83 -5.37 -0.10
N LYS A 14 9.11 -5.67 0.09
CA LYS A 14 9.67 -5.82 1.42
C LYS A 14 9.64 -4.50 2.18
N ALA A 15 9.98 -3.40 1.51
CA ALA A 15 9.94 -2.08 2.14
C ALA A 15 8.52 -1.74 2.59
N PHE A 16 7.54 -2.05 1.76
CA PHE A 16 6.14 -1.80 2.08
C PHE A 16 5.71 -2.64 3.30
N GLU A 17 6.06 -3.92 3.31
CA GLU A 17 5.70 -4.79 4.42
C GLU A 17 6.32 -4.35 5.73
N GLU A 18 7.59 -3.96 5.69
CA GLU A 18 8.28 -3.51 6.89
C GLU A 18 7.66 -2.22 7.41
N ALA A 19 7.35 -1.29 6.52
CA ALA A 19 6.73 -0.04 6.93
C ALA A 19 5.32 -0.26 7.48
N ALA A 20 4.57 -1.21 6.89
CA ALA A 20 3.24 -1.54 7.39
C ALA A 20 3.31 -2.12 8.79
N ALA A 21 4.29 -3.00 9.03
CA ALA A 21 4.47 -3.57 10.35
C ALA A 21 4.83 -2.51 11.39
N GLU A 22 5.69 -1.57 11.02
CA GLU A 22 6.08 -0.49 11.92
C GLU A 22 4.92 0.44 12.24
N ALA A 23 4.04 0.65 11.26
CA ALA A 23 2.87 1.51 11.45
C ALA A 23 1.72 0.80 12.15
N GLY A 24 1.82 -0.50 12.35
CA GLY A 24 0.74 -1.29 12.91
C GLY A 24 -0.40 -1.47 11.93
N LEU A 25 -0.11 -1.46 10.64
CA LEU A 25 -1.11 -1.57 9.58
C LEU A 25 -1.24 -3.02 9.15
N ALA A 26 -2.45 -3.57 9.30
CA ALA A 26 -2.72 -4.93 8.83
C ALA A 26 -2.77 -4.93 7.31
N MET A 27 -2.16 -5.93 6.70
CA MET A 27 -2.24 -6.06 5.24
C MET A 27 -2.22 -7.53 4.86
N VAL A 28 -2.80 -7.80 3.70
CA VAL A 28 -2.77 -9.15 3.13
C VAL A 28 -1.42 -9.32 2.44
N PRO A 29 -0.77 -10.49 2.61
CA PRO A 29 0.51 -10.73 1.92
C PRO A 29 0.40 -10.53 0.41
N PHE A 30 1.51 -10.15 -0.20
CA PHE A 30 1.55 -9.91 -1.64
C PHE A 30 1.20 -11.18 -2.42
N ASP A 31 0.47 -10.98 -3.51
CA ASP A 31 0.21 -12.05 -4.46
C ASP A 31 1.26 -12.00 -5.57
N ALA A 32 1.10 -12.85 -6.59
CA ALA A 32 2.05 -12.93 -7.69
C ALA A 32 2.15 -11.64 -8.50
N GLY A 33 1.15 -10.77 -8.40
CA GLY A 33 1.15 -9.49 -9.11
C GLY A 33 1.75 -8.35 -8.32
N PHE A 34 2.25 -8.62 -7.12
CA PHE A 34 2.85 -7.62 -6.25
C PHE A 34 1.87 -6.52 -5.85
N PHE A 35 0.64 -6.91 -5.58
CA PHE A 35 -0.37 -6.01 -5.04
C PHE A 35 -0.45 -6.16 -3.53
N ALA A 36 -0.44 -5.04 -2.83
CA ALA A 36 -0.66 -5.03 -1.39
C ALA A 36 -2.13 -4.70 -1.16
N SER A 37 -2.80 -5.49 -0.34
CA SER A 37 -4.21 -5.26 0.01
C SER A 37 -4.31 -4.95 1.49
N VAL A 38 -5.06 -3.90 1.82
CA VAL A 38 -5.22 -3.46 3.20
C VAL A 38 -6.72 -3.49 3.54
N PRO A 39 -7.13 -4.30 4.53
CA PRO A 39 -8.53 -4.31 4.94
C PRO A 39 -8.96 -2.95 5.47
N CYS A 40 -10.15 -2.52 5.09
CA CYS A 40 -10.65 -1.20 5.47
C CYS A 40 -12.17 -1.19 5.37
N GLU A 41 -12.83 -0.57 6.35
CA GLU A 41 -14.29 -0.50 6.35
C GLU A 41 -14.83 0.55 5.39
N ASN A 42 -14.05 1.60 5.14
CA ASN A 42 -14.46 2.68 4.25
C ASN A 42 -13.46 2.88 3.12
N PRO A 43 -13.36 1.91 2.19
CA PRO A 43 -12.34 1.99 1.14
C PRO A 43 -12.46 3.21 0.24
N ASP A 44 -13.68 3.63 -0.08
CA ASP A 44 -13.86 4.81 -0.94
C ASP A 44 -13.38 6.07 -0.25
N ALA A 45 -13.71 6.23 1.03
CA ALA A 45 -13.29 7.41 1.79
C ALA A 45 -11.77 7.42 1.96
N LEU A 46 -11.18 6.26 2.26
CA LEU A 46 -9.74 6.16 2.41
C LEU A 46 -9.02 6.49 1.11
N SER A 47 -9.53 5.94 0.02
CA SER A 47 -8.95 6.19 -1.29
C SER A 47 -9.00 7.67 -1.66
N ALA A 48 -10.13 8.32 -1.38
CA ALA A 48 -10.29 9.75 -1.66
C ALA A 48 -9.34 10.61 -0.84
N GLU A 49 -9.16 10.28 0.44
CA GLU A 49 -8.24 11.03 1.30
C GLU A 49 -6.80 10.92 0.82
N LEU A 50 -6.38 9.70 0.46
CA LEU A 50 -5.01 9.48 0.04
C LEU A 50 -4.74 10.03 -1.36
N GLU A 51 -5.76 10.11 -2.19
CA GLU A 51 -5.61 10.71 -3.51
C GLU A 51 -5.19 12.17 -3.40
N LYS A 52 -5.65 12.87 -2.36
CA LYS A 52 -5.26 14.26 -2.11
C LYS A 52 -3.77 14.37 -1.83
N GLU A 53 -3.14 13.30 -1.37
CA GLU A 53 -1.71 13.24 -1.08
C GLU A 53 -0.91 12.66 -2.24
N GLY A 54 -1.56 12.39 -3.37
CA GLY A 54 -0.88 11.80 -4.52
C GLY A 54 -0.72 10.30 -4.42
N ILE A 55 -1.43 9.65 -3.50
CA ILE A 55 -1.38 8.21 -3.32
C ILE A 55 -2.66 7.61 -3.89
N PHE A 56 -2.52 6.81 -4.94
CA PHE A 56 -3.67 6.27 -5.66
C PHE A 56 -3.89 4.80 -5.31
N LEU A 57 -5.03 4.52 -4.70
CA LEU A 57 -5.41 3.17 -4.30
C LEU A 57 -6.61 2.72 -5.12
N VAL A 58 -6.76 1.40 -5.25
CA VAL A 58 -7.93 0.82 -5.89
C VAL A 58 -8.87 0.37 -4.78
N PRO A 59 -10.06 0.98 -4.64
CA PRO A 59 -11.00 0.54 -3.60
C PRO A 59 -11.60 -0.80 -3.96
N LEU A 60 -11.68 -1.67 -2.96
CA LEU A 60 -12.28 -2.99 -3.07
C LEU A 60 -13.49 -3.03 -2.15
N ALA A 61 -14.21 -4.17 -2.17
CA ALA A 61 -15.42 -4.30 -1.34
C ALA A 61 -15.14 -4.08 0.15
N LYS A 62 -14.01 -4.57 0.65
CA LYS A 62 -13.69 -4.47 2.07
C LYS A 62 -12.25 -4.02 2.31
N GLY A 63 -11.71 -3.23 1.42
CA GLY A 63 -10.35 -2.78 1.58
C GLY A 63 -9.87 -1.98 0.40
N VAL A 64 -8.58 -1.73 0.36
CA VAL A 64 -7.95 -1.02 -0.75
C VAL A 64 -6.74 -1.82 -1.22
N ARG A 65 -6.35 -1.59 -2.46
CA ARG A 65 -5.23 -2.30 -3.06
C ARG A 65 -4.29 -1.31 -3.75
N ILE A 66 -2.99 -1.56 -3.64
CA ILE A 66 -2.00 -0.74 -4.30
C ILE A 66 -0.94 -1.64 -4.94
N SER A 67 -0.47 -1.25 -6.12
CA SER A 67 0.59 -1.98 -6.81
C SER A 67 1.93 -1.38 -6.46
N VAL A 68 2.83 -2.19 -5.88
CA VAL A 68 4.17 -1.70 -5.57
C VAL A 68 5.00 -1.48 -6.82
N ALA A 69 4.56 -2.03 -7.97
CA ALA A 69 5.26 -1.82 -9.23
C ALA A 69 5.14 -0.38 -9.72
N SER A 70 4.12 0.35 -9.27
CA SER A 70 3.88 1.72 -9.73
C SER A 70 4.35 2.79 -8.76
N ILE A 71 5.04 2.40 -7.68
CA ILE A 71 5.54 3.37 -6.71
C ILE A 71 7.02 3.11 -6.44
N SER A 72 7.76 4.15 -6.07
CA SER A 72 9.17 4.02 -5.78
C SER A 72 9.39 3.32 -4.44
N GLU A 73 10.60 2.83 -4.22
CA GLU A 73 10.93 2.21 -2.95
C GLU A 73 10.77 3.21 -1.79
N GLU A 74 11.14 4.45 -2.03
CA GLU A 74 10.98 5.51 -1.02
C GLU A 74 9.51 5.67 -0.62
N LYS A 75 8.62 5.68 -1.60
CA LYS A 75 7.19 5.80 -1.31
C LYS A 75 6.66 4.56 -0.61
N CYS A 76 7.20 3.38 -0.94
CA CYS A 76 6.82 2.15 -0.25
C CYS A 76 7.09 2.24 1.24
N ARG A 77 8.09 3.01 1.63
CA ARG A 77 8.45 3.12 3.04
C ARG A 77 7.54 4.05 3.82
N TYR A 78 6.91 5.05 3.17
CA TYR A 78 6.08 5.97 3.93
C TYR A 78 4.57 5.79 3.70
N ILE A 79 4.17 5.21 2.58
CA ILE A 79 2.74 5.04 2.28
C ILE A 79 1.97 4.28 3.34
N PRO A 80 2.48 3.15 3.88
CA PRO A 80 1.73 2.44 4.93
C PRO A 80 1.42 3.32 6.15
N GLY A 81 2.35 4.16 6.55
CA GLY A 81 2.10 5.09 7.66
C GLY A 81 1.00 6.08 7.34
N ARG A 82 0.97 6.57 6.11
CA ARG A 82 -0.09 7.49 5.69
C ARG A 82 -1.44 6.79 5.62
N ILE A 83 -1.47 5.55 5.15
CA ILE A 83 -2.72 4.78 5.13
C ILE A 83 -3.26 4.62 6.54
N LYS A 84 -2.39 4.24 7.49
CA LYS A 84 -2.81 4.06 8.87
C LYS A 84 -3.33 5.35 9.47
N ALA A 85 -2.63 6.46 9.23
CA ALA A 85 -3.04 7.76 9.75
C ALA A 85 -4.41 8.17 9.19
N CYS A 86 -4.63 7.96 7.90
CA CYS A 86 -5.91 8.31 7.28
C CYS A 86 -7.03 7.39 7.77
N MET A 87 -6.74 6.11 7.99
CA MET A 87 -7.74 5.20 8.55
C MET A 87 -8.23 5.66 9.90
N SER A 88 -7.31 6.11 10.75
CA SER A 88 -7.66 6.64 12.07
C SER A 88 -8.49 7.91 11.97
N LYS A 89 -8.22 8.70 10.94
CA LYS A 89 -8.89 9.98 10.75
C LYS A 89 -10.34 9.83 10.29
N ILE A 90 -10.61 8.83 9.46
CA ILE A 90 -11.95 8.65 8.88
C ILE A 90 -12.85 7.71 9.66
N LEU A 91 -12.35 7.13 10.75
CA LEU A 91 -13.17 6.25 11.61
C LEU A 91 -14.10 7.08 12.56
#